data_6bf8366f471ed424d1a3649209d1eb75
#
_entry.id   6bf8366f471ed424d1a3649209d1eb75
#
_cell.length_a   1.000
_cell.length_b   1.000
_cell.length_c   1.000
_cell.angle_alpha   90.00
_cell.angle_beta   90.00
_cell.angle_gamma   90.00
#
_symmetry.space_group_name_H-M   'P 1'
#
loop_
_entity.id
_entity.type
_entity.pdbx_description
1 polymer ?
#
loop_
_entity_poly.entity_id
_entity_poly.type
_entity_poly.pdbx_seq_one_letter_code
_entity_poly.pdbx_strand_id
1 'polypeptide(L)'
;MALVSTARVDLVCEGGGVRGIGLVGAVDALADAGYRFPRVAGSSAGAIVASLVAALQTAGEPVTRLAEMMRSIDYPKFLDRNLIGHVPLIGGGLSLLLSDGVYRGAYLEQLLGGLLADLGVHTFGDLRTGEAPEQFAWSLVVTASDLSRRRLVRIPWDLDSYGIHPDDFSVARAVHASSAIPFVFEPVRVRGATWVDGGLLSNFPVALFDRTDAEPRWPTFGIRLSARPGIPPIRPVQGPVSLGIAAIETLVSNQDNAYIDDPCTVRRTIFVPAHDVSPIDFDITAEQREALYQRGFQAGQKFLANWNYADYLADCGGPFTPSL
;
A
#
# COMPACT_ATOMS: atom_id res chain seq x y z
N MET A 1 -20.84 29.65 -14.07
CA MET A 1 -20.12 28.39 -13.85
C MET A 1 -19.19 28.66 -12.66
N ALA A 2 -19.58 28.22 -11.47
CA ALA A 2 -18.68 28.29 -10.30
C ALA A 2 -17.48 27.37 -10.61
N LEU A 3 -16.26 27.92 -10.48
CA LEU A 3 -15.04 27.13 -10.48
C LEU A 3 -15.16 26.13 -9.31
N VAL A 4 -15.42 24.85 -9.61
CA VAL A 4 -15.33 23.79 -8.61
C VAL A 4 -13.87 23.80 -8.16
N SER A 5 -13.62 24.35 -6.97
CA SER A 5 -12.32 24.28 -6.32
C SER A 5 -12.02 22.79 -6.17
N THR A 6 -11.07 22.27 -6.92
CA THR A 6 -10.66 20.86 -6.84
C THR A 6 -10.12 20.63 -5.43
N ALA A 7 -10.85 19.86 -4.62
CA ALA A 7 -10.43 19.55 -3.27
C ALA A 7 -9.14 18.70 -3.33
N ARG A 8 -8.11 19.09 -2.58
CA ARG A 8 -6.84 18.35 -2.48
C ARG A 8 -6.83 17.52 -1.22
N VAL A 9 -6.26 16.33 -1.29
CA VAL A 9 -6.09 15.43 -0.16
C VAL A 9 -4.85 14.56 -0.39
N ASP A 10 -4.02 14.38 0.61
CA ASP A 10 -3.03 13.32 0.57
C ASP A 10 -3.70 11.98 0.83
N LEU A 11 -3.26 10.94 0.15
CA LEU A 11 -3.89 9.63 0.22
C LEU A 11 -2.92 8.58 0.74
N VAL A 12 -3.33 7.79 1.73
CA VAL A 12 -2.54 6.69 2.26
C VAL A 12 -3.33 5.39 2.19
N CYS A 13 -2.77 4.40 1.50
CA CYS A 13 -3.39 3.11 1.24
C CYS A 13 -2.76 2.00 2.09
N GLU A 14 -3.60 1.27 2.84
CA GLU A 14 -3.18 0.10 3.63
C GLU A 14 -2.70 -1.04 2.73
N GLY A 15 -1.78 -1.88 3.25
CA GLY A 15 -1.43 -3.15 2.65
C GLY A 15 -2.57 -4.18 2.83
N GLY A 16 -2.69 -5.11 1.86
CA GLY A 16 -3.77 -6.10 1.98
C GLY A 16 -3.82 -7.17 0.90
N GLY A 17 -2.75 -7.39 0.17
CA GLY A 17 -2.64 -8.43 -0.86
C GLY A 17 -3.75 -8.30 -1.92
N VAL A 18 -4.38 -9.42 -2.26
CA VAL A 18 -5.43 -9.48 -3.30
C VAL A 18 -6.66 -8.61 -3.00
N ARG A 19 -6.85 -8.18 -1.75
CA ARG A 19 -7.93 -7.28 -1.34
C ARG A 19 -7.74 -5.84 -1.82
N GLY A 20 -6.59 -5.51 -2.42
CA GLY A 20 -6.24 -4.17 -2.92
C GLY A 20 -7.27 -3.57 -3.88
N ILE A 21 -8.08 -4.38 -4.57
CA ILE A 21 -9.17 -3.90 -5.42
C ILE A 21 -10.24 -3.11 -4.61
N GLY A 22 -10.39 -3.38 -3.32
CA GLY A 22 -11.26 -2.60 -2.43
C GLY A 22 -10.73 -1.18 -2.19
N LEU A 23 -9.39 -0.99 -2.17
CA LEU A 23 -8.78 0.34 -2.13
C LEU A 23 -9.16 1.14 -3.38
N VAL A 24 -9.12 0.50 -4.55
CA VAL A 24 -9.45 1.12 -5.84
C VAL A 24 -10.86 1.69 -5.82
N GLY A 25 -11.84 0.92 -5.35
CA GLY A 25 -13.22 1.41 -5.24
C GLY A 25 -13.34 2.68 -4.39
N ALA A 26 -12.62 2.73 -3.26
CA ALA A 26 -12.62 3.93 -2.41
C ALA A 26 -11.92 5.13 -3.07
N VAL A 27 -10.80 4.89 -3.79
CA VAL A 27 -10.11 5.92 -4.58
C VAL A 27 -11.03 6.49 -5.66
N ASP A 28 -11.75 5.63 -6.40
CA ASP A 28 -12.67 6.05 -7.44
C ASP A 28 -13.82 6.92 -6.88
N ALA A 29 -14.37 6.55 -5.71
CA ALA A 29 -15.40 7.37 -5.06
C ALA A 29 -14.89 8.76 -4.67
N LEU A 30 -13.62 8.88 -4.24
CA LEU A 30 -12.99 10.17 -3.96
C LEU A 30 -12.74 10.96 -5.26
N ALA A 31 -12.24 10.29 -6.30
CA ALA A 31 -11.98 10.92 -7.60
C ALA A 31 -13.27 11.42 -8.26
N ASP A 32 -14.35 10.64 -8.22
CA ASP A 32 -15.69 11.02 -8.71
C ASP A 32 -16.25 12.24 -7.97
N ALA A 33 -15.94 12.38 -6.69
CA ALA A 33 -16.26 13.56 -5.89
C ALA A 33 -15.37 14.78 -6.16
N GLY A 34 -14.43 14.67 -7.12
CA GLY A 34 -13.55 15.75 -7.56
C GLY A 34 -12.29 15.96 -6.74
N TYR A 35 -11.93 15.00 -5.87
CA TYR A 35 -10.66 15.06 -5.14
C TYR A 35 -9.47 14.77 -6.04
N ARG A 36 -8.35 15.46 -5.76
CA ARG A 36 -7.03 15.20 -6.33
C ARG A 36 -6.06 14.82 -5.22
N PHE A 37 -5.08 14.00 -5.57
CA PHE A 37 -4.14 13.40 -4.62
C PHE A 37 -2.71 13.89 -4.86
N PRO A 38 -2.35 15.11 -4.39
CA PRO A 38 -1.01 15.66 -4.62
C PRO A 38 0.10 14.73 -4.17
N ARG A 39 -0.14 13.99 -3.07
CA ARG A 39 0.78 12.98 -2.55
C ARG A 39 0.01 11.71 -2.22
N VAL A 40 0.60 10.59 -2.56
CA VAL A 40 0.04 9.28 -2.27
C VAL A 40 1.08 8.39 -1.63
N ALA A 41 0.66 7.55 -0.68
CA ALA A 41 1.54 6.59 -0.05
C ALA A 41 0.84 5.25 0.15
N GLY A 42 1.64 4.18 0.28
CA GLY A 42 1.08 2.87 0.59
C GLY A 42 2.13 1.83 0.92
N SER A 43 1.63 0.73 1.48
CA SER A 43 2.38 -0.48 1.79
C SER A 43 1.80 -1.65 0.99
N SER A 44 2.63 -2.55 0.47
CA SER A 44 2.18 -3.78 -0.20
C SER A 44 1.16 -3.48 -1.33
N ALA A 45 -0.04 -4.07 -1.29
CA ALA A 45 -1.11 -3.76 -2.24
C ALA A 45 -1.45 -2.25 -2.29
N GLY A 46 -1.36 -1.55 -1.17
CA GLY A 46 -1.52 -0.11 -1.11
C GLY A 46 -0.44 0.63 -1.89
N ALA A 47 0.80 0.11 -1.95
CA ALA A 47 1.87 0.67 -2.76
C ALA A 47 1.60 0.50 -4.26
N ILE A 48 0.99 -0.62 -4.67
CA ILE A 48 0.54 -0.83 -6.05
C ILE A 48 -0.48 0.25 -6.44
N VAL A 49 -1.54 0.39 -5.64
CA VAL A 49 -2.59 1.39 -5.88
C VAL A 49 -2.02 2.80 -5.89
N ALA A 50 -1.21 3.16 -4.89
CA ALA A 50 -0.60 4.49 -4.77
C ALA A 50 0.29 4.83 -5.97
N SER A 51 1.12 3.88 -6.45
CA SER A 51 2.01 4.09 -7.60
C SER A 51 1.23 4.36 -8.89
N LEU A 52 0.15 3.61 -9.12
CA LEU A 52 -0.70 3.82 -10.30
C LEU A 52 -1.49 5.13 -10.22
N VAL A 53 -1.99 5.53 -9.03
CA VAL A 53 -2.62 6.84 -8.84
C VAL A 53 -1.65 7.98 -9.13
N ALA A 54 -0.42 7.91 -8.59
CA ALA A 54 0.62 8.90 -8.85
C ALA A 54 0.93 9.00 -10.36
N ALA A 55 1.10 7.86 -11.03
CA ALA A 55 1.42 7.80 -12.45
C ALA A 55 0.28 8.36 -13.32
N LEU A 56 -0.98 7.98 -13.06
CA LEU A 56 -2.15 8.49 -13.78
C LEU A 56 -2.23 10.02 -13.67
N GLN A 57 -2.05 10.57 -12.48
CA GLN A 57 -2.09 12.02 -12.29
C GLN A 57 -0.91 12.74 -12.98
N THR A 58 0.30 12.15 -12.95
CA THR A 58 1.47 12.68 -13.65
C THR A 58 1.28 12.69 -15.16
N ALA A 59 0.65 11.63 -15.71
CA ALA A 59 0.29 11.54 -17.13
C ALA A 59 -0.90 12.45 -17.52
N GLY A 60 -1.57 13.09 -16.56
CA GLY A 60 -2.78 13.87 -16.81
C GLY A 60 -4.03 13.01 -17.14
N GLU A 61 -3.97 11.73 -16.84
CA GLU A 61 -5.03 10.77 -17.07
C GLU A 61 -6.03 10.72 -15.91
N PRO A 62 -7.30 10.38 -16.18
CA PRO A 62 -8.30 10.23 -15.14
C PRO A 62 -7.93 9.11 -14.16
N VAL A 63 -7.99 9.38 -12.85
CA VAL A 63 -7.70 8.36 -11.81
C VAL A 63 -8.68 7.19 -11.88
N THR A 64 -9.90 7.39 -12.39
CA THR A 64 -10.90 6.33 -12.59
C THR A 64 -10.45 5.22 -13.55
N ARG A 65 -9.40 5.43 -14.39
CA ARG A 65 -8.74 4.36 -15.15
C ARG A 65 -8.09 3.30 -14.27
N LEU A 66 -7.83 3.61 -12.99
CA LEU A 66 -7.22 2.69 -12.05
C LEU A 66 -8.01 1.36 -11.94
N ALA A 67 -9.34 1.43 -11.92
CA ALA A 67 -10.19 0.23 -11.84
C ALA A 67 -10.01 -0.70 -13.05
N GLU A 68 -9.92 -0.13 -14.26
CA GLU A 68 -9.66 -0.90 -15.48
C GLU A 68 -8.28 -1.57 -15.42
N MET A 69 -7.23 -0.82 -15.05
CA MET A 69 -5.87 -1.33 -14.91
C MET A 69 -5.81 -2.47 -13.89
N MET A 70 -6.43 -2.32 -12.73
CA MET A 70 -6.41 -3.34 -11.68
C MET A 70 -7.25 -4.57 -12.03
N ARG A 71 -8.34 -4.43 -12.82
CA ARG A 71 -9.12 -5.58 -13.32
C ARG A 71 -8.36 -6.38 -14.37
N SER A 72 -7.45 -5.78 -15.11
CA SER A 72 -6.62 -6.46 -16.11
C SER A 72 -5.51 -7.34 -15.50
N ILE A 73 -5.25 -7.22 -14.18
CA ILE A 73 -4.23 -7.99 -13.50
C ILE A 73 -4.63 -9.46 -13.38
N ASP A 74 -3.74 -10.33 -13.84
CA ASP A 74 -3.86 -11.78 -13.72
C ASP A 74 -3.23 -12.23 -12.39
N TYR A 75 -4.04 -12.28 -11.34
CA TYR A 75 -3.59 -12.59 -9.97
C TYR A 75 -2.91 -13.96 -9.83
N PRO A 76 -3.37 -15.05 -10.46
CA PRO A 76 -2.67 -16.35 -10.43
C PRO A 76 -1.21 -16.28 -10.92
N LYS A 77 -0.87 -15.35 -11.79
CA LYS A 77 0.52 -15.19 -12.26
C LYS A 77 1.47 -14.59 -11.23
N PHE A 78 0.97 -14.01 -10.14
CA PHE A 78 1.85 -13.61 -9.02
C PHE A 78 2.53 -14.80 -8.36
N LEU A 79 1.94 -15.99 -8.50
CA LEU A 79 2.51 -17.24 -8.03
C LEU A 79 3.50 -17.81 -9.07
N ASP A 80 4.44 -17.00 -9.54
CA ASP A 80 5.52 -17.42 -10.44
C ASP A 80 6.47 -18.39 -9.72
N ARG A 81 6.21 -19.69 -9.89
CA ARG A 81 6.96 -20.75 -9.20
C ARG A 81 8.44 -20.73 -9.63
N ASN A 82 9.32 -20.74 -8.66
CA ASN A 82 10.72 -21.12 -8.90
C ASN A 82 10.74 -22.50 -9.60
N LEU A 83 11.52 -22.64 -10.68
CA LEU A 83 11.71 -23.89 -11.44
C LEU A 83 12.21 -25.10 -10.60
N ILE A 84 12.51 -24.88 -9.31
CA ILE A 84 12.92 -25.90 -8.33
C ILE A 84 11.72 -26.71 -7.80
N GLY A 85 10.48 -26.36 -8.15
CA GLY A 85 9.23 -27.00 -7.68
C GLY A 85 8.93 -28.41 -8.21
N HIS A 86 9.89 -29.09 -8.82
CA HIS A 86 9.79 -30.52 -9.19
C HIS A 86 10.57 -31.43 -8.23
N VAL A 87 10.86 -30.99 -7.02
CA VAL A 87 11.36 -31.88 -5.97
C VAL A 87 10.18 -32.62 -5.37
N PRO A 88 10.16 -33.98 -5.44
CA PRO A 88 9.04 -34.78 -4.86
C PRO A 88 8.87 -34.45 -3.39
N LEU A 89 7.64 -34.55 -2.90
CA LEU A 89 7.15 -34.23 -1.54
C LEU A 89 8.00 -34.76 -0.34
N ILE A 90 9.02 -35.58 -0.58
CA ILE A 90 9.91 -36.12 0.45
C ILE A 90 10.95 -35.09 0.94
N GLY A 91 11.19 -34.00 0.20
CA GLY A 91 12.14 -32.94 0.54
C GLY A 91 11.58 -31.51 0.64
N GLY A 92 10.27 -31.32 0.39
CA GLY A 92 9.65 -30.01 0.24
C GLY A 92 9.77 -29.08 1.47
N GLY A 93 9.77 -29.64 2.67
CA GLY A 93 9.94 -28.85 3.91
C GLY A 93 11.36 -28.29 4.08
N LEU A 94 12.38 -29.01 3.62
CA LEU A 94 13.78 -28.55 3.74
C LEU A 94 14.13 -27.53 2.65
N SER A 95 13.54 -27.65 1.47
CA SER A 95 13.69 -26.69 0.37
C SER A 95 13.08 -25.32 0.71
N LEU A 96 11.93 -25.30 1.34
CA LEU A 96 11.26 -24.06 1.82
C LEU A 96 12.03 -23.38 2.95
N LEU A 97 12.76 -24.15 3.77
CA LEU A 97 13.62 -23.60 4.83
C LEU A 97 14.97 -23.07 4.27
N LEU A 98 15.35 -23.47 3.06
CA LEU A 98 16.60 -23.07 2.41
C LEU A 98 16.39 -21.99 1.35
N SER A 99 15.15 -21.74 0.90
CA SER A 99 14.82 -20.65 0.00
C SER A 99 14.23 -19.47 0.77
N ASP A 100 14.64 -18.26 0.43
CA ASP A 100 14.16 -17.03 1.06
C ASP A 100 12.66 -16.73 0.78
N GLY A 101 11.98 -17.52 -0.09
CA GLY A 101 10.57 -17.40 -0.49
C GLY A 101 10.18 -18.46 -1.52
N VAL A 102 8.87 -18.66 -1.73
CA VAL A 102 8.32 -19.65 -2.69
C VAL A 102 8.27 -19.10 -4.11
N TYR A 103 7.98 -17.79 -4.24
CA TYR A 103 7.76 -17.10 -5.51
C TYR A 103 8.75 -15.94 -5.68
N ARG A 104 9.15 -15.65 -6.92
CA ARG A 104 10.17 -14.59 -7.19
C ARG A 104 9.62 -13.18 -7.16
N GLY A 105 8.32 -12.99 -7.39
CA GLY A 105 7.73 -11.66 -7.55
C GLY A 105 8.16 -10.93 -8.83
N ALA A 106 8.88 -11.60 -9.72
CA ALA A 106 9.37 -11.02 -10.97
C ALA A 106 8.22 -10.57 -11.88
N TYR A 107 7.13 -11.33 -11.88
CA TYR A 107 5.92 -10.96 -12.64
C TYR A 107 5.35 -9.63 -12.17
N LEU A 108 5.28 -9.38 -10.85
CA LEU A 108 4.79 -8.10 -10.32
C LEU A 108 5.65 -6.93 -10.78
N GLU A 109 6.99 -7.04 -10.65
CA GLU A 109 7.90 -5.97 -11.07
C GLU A 109 7.79 -5.69 -12.57
N GLN A 110 7.71 -6.74 -13.40
CA GLN A 110 7.57 -6.61 -14.86
C GLN A 110 6.21 -6.01 -15.24
N LEU A 111 5.11 -6.48 -14.66
CA LEU A 111 3.77 -5.98 -14.92
C LEU A 111 3.67 -4.49 -14.57
N LEU A 112 4.09 -4.13 -13.36
CA LEU A 112 4.07 -2.73 -12.91
C LEU A 112 5.00 -1.86 -13.75
N GLY A 113 6.19 -2.37 -14.11
CA GLY A 113 7.11 -1.67 -14.99
C GLY A 113 6.46 -1.33 -16.33
N GLY A 114 5.68 -2.24 -16.91
CA GLY A 114 4.91 -1.99 -18.14
C GLY A 114 3.81 -0.94 -17.94
N LEU A 115 2.94 -1.13 -16.94
CA LEU A 115 1.83 -0.22 -16.67
C LEU A 115 2.29 1.22 -16.36
N LEU A 116 3.38 1.36 -15.59
CA LEU A 116 3.96 2.65 -15.26
C LEU A 116 4.63 3.30 -16.48
N ALA A 117 5.36 2.51 -17.30
CA ALA A 117 6.01 2.99 -18.51
C ALA A 117 5.01 3.52 -19.52
N ASP A 118 3.85 2.87 -19.67
CA ASP A 118 2.74 3.34 -20.54
C ASP A 118 2.21 4.72 -20.10
N LEU A 119 2.43 5.09 -18.84
CA LEU A 119 2.09 6.41 -18.26
C LEU A 119 3.30 7.36 -18.19
N GLY A 120 4.45 6.97 -18.75
CA GLY A 120 5.68 7.77 -18.76
C GLY A 120 6.41 7.81 -17.42
N VAL A 121 6.17 6.84 -16.52
CA VAL A 121 6.80 6.77 -15.21
C VAL A 121 7.71 5.54 -15.13
N HIS A 122 8.97 5.75 -14.78
CA HIS A 122 9.97 4.70 -14.58
C HIS A 122 10.62 4.80 -13.19
N THR A 123 10.98 6.01 -12.80
CA THR A 123 11.72 6.31 -11.58
C THR A 123 10.97 7.30 -10.70
N PHE A 124 11.43 7.49 -9.47
CA PHE A 124 10.87 8.53 -8.61
C PHE A 124 11.14 9.95 -9.13
N GLY A 125 12.17 10.14 -9.98
CA GLY A 125 12.42 11.40 -10.66
C GLY A 125 11.24 11.86 -11.54
N ASP A 126 10.54 10.92 -12.18
CA ASP A 126 9.36 11.19 -13.00
C ASP A 126 8.14 11.63 -12.16
N LEU A 127 8.18 11.41 -10.85
CA LEU A 127 7.12 11.73 -9.89
C LEU A 127 7.45 12.95 -9.01
N ARG A 128 8.42 13.76 -9.40
CA ARG A 128 8.72 14.99 -8.68
C ARG A 128 7.64 16.05 -8.87
N THR A 129 7.19 16.64 -7.76
CA THR A 129 6.18 17.73 -7.74
C THR A 129 6.80 19.13 -7.69
N GLY A 130 8.09 19.24 -7.38
CA GLY A 130 8.76 20.52 -7.17
C GLY A 130 8.33 21.27 -5.90
N GLU A 131 7.54 20.67 -5.02
CA GLU A 131 7.11 21.28 -3.76
C GLU A 131 8.20 21.22 -2.69
N ALA A 132 8.31 22.30 -1.89
CA ALA A 132 9.16 22.35 -0.70
C ALA A 132 8.29 22.11 0.57
N PRO A 133 8.83 21.53 1.64
CA PRO A 133 10.18 21.01 1.83
C PRO A 133 10.48 19.75 1.01
N GLU A 134 11.78 19.47 0.82
CA GLU A 134 12.25 18.43 -0.10
C GLU A 134 11.66 17.04 0.18
N GLN A 135 11.40 16.70 1.44
CA GLN A 135 10.71 15.44 1.80
C GLN A 135 9.33 15.27 1.14
N PHE A 136 8.69 16.37 0.70
CA PHE A 136 7.41 16.36 0.00
C PHE A 136 7.54 16.61 -1.50
N ALA A 137 8.78 16.57 -2.02
CA ALA A 137 9.04 16.83 -3.44
C ALA A 137 8.54 15.71 -4.37
N TRP A 138 8.19 14.55 -3.86
CA TRP A 138 7.65 13.43 -4.65
C TRP A 138 6.18 13.19 -4.36
N SER A 139 5.41 12.91 -5.40
CA SER A 139 3.99 12.58 -5.30
C SER A 139 3.73 11.16 -4.77
N LEU A 140 4.75 10.29 -4.70
CA LEU A 140 4.65 8.91 -4.23
C LEU A 140 5.62 8.64 -3.10
N VAL A 141 5.13 7.95 -2.05
CA VAL A 141 5.98 7.31 -1.04
C VAL A 141 5.55 5.85 -0.85
N VAL A 142 6.51 4.95 -0.93
CA VAL A 142 6.31 3.51 -0.73
C VAL A 142 7.07 3.06 0.49
N THR A 143 6.49 2.20 1.32
CA THR A 143 7.19 1.64 2.48
C THR A 143 7.78 0.27 2.17
N ALA A 144 8.94 -0.03 2.73
CA ALA A 144 9.53 -1.37 2.78
C ALA A 144 10.12 -1.61 4.17
N SER A 145 10.35 -2.88 4.53
CA SER A 145 10.97 -3.26 5.79
C SER A 145 12.38 -3.79 5.54
N ASP A 146 13.41 -3.10 6.03
CA ASP A 146 14.80 -3.54 5.95
C ASP A 146 15.13 -4.49 7.10
N LEU A 147 15.22 -5.78 6.81
CA LEU A 147 15.58 -6.82 7.78
C LEU A 147 17.05 -6.73 8.20
N SER A 148 17.94 -6.22 7.34
CA SER A 148 19.36 -6.11 7.63
C SER A 148 19.66 -5.01 8.65
N ARG A 149 18.92 -3.89 8.59
CA ARG A 149 19.05 -2.75 9.49
C ARG A 149 17.93 -2.68 10.54
N ARG A 150 16.91 -3.56 10.44
CA ARG A 150 15.76 -3.66 11.36
C ARG A 150 14.99 -2.34 11.47
N ARG A 151 14.69 -1.73 10.30
CA ARG A 151 14.01 -0.43 10.24
C ARG A 151 13.02 -0.35 9.09
N LEU A 152 12.05 0.53 9.24
CA LEU A 152 11.19 0.96 8.14
C LEU A 152 12.02 1.77 7.13
N VAL A 153 11.77 1.55 5.85
CA VAL A 153 12.32 2.33 4.74
C VAL A 153 11.16 3.04 4.05
N ARG A 154 11.23 4.36 3.98
CA ARG A 154 10.29 5.20 3.25
C ARG A 154 10.94 5.59 1.92
N ILE A 155 10.47 5.01 0.85
CA ILE A 155 11.02 5.21 -0.48
C ILE A 155 10.22 6.31 -1.18
N PRO A 156 10.83 7.41 -1.66
CA PRO A 156 12.25 7.62 -1.89
C PRO A 156 13.03 8.27 -0.73
N TRP A 157 12.41 8.73 0.34
CA TRP A 157 12.99 9.60 1.38
C TRP A 157 14.24 9.04 2.07
N ASP A 158 14.32 7.74 2.25
CA ASP A 158 15.42 7.09 2.97
C ASP A 158 16.53 6.55 2.05
N LEU A 159 16.44 6.71 0.71
CA LEU A 159 17.35 6.11 -0.27
C LEU A 159 18.80 6.61 -0.17
N ASP A 160 19.00 7.87 0.20
CA ASP A 160 20.34 8.44 0.39
C ASP A 160 21.13 7.65 1.45
N SER A 161 20.45 7.12 2.47
CA SER A 161 21.06 6.27 3.50
C SER A 161 21.60 4.93 2.95
N TYR A 162 21.24 4.57 1.72
CA TYR A 162 21.72 3.40 0.97
C TYR A 162 22.69 3.79 -0.16
N GLY A 163 23.05 5.08 -0.27
CA GLY A 163 23.89 5.58 -1.36
C GLY A 163 23.20 5.52 -2.73
N ILE A 164 21.88 5.71 -2.75
CA ILE A 164 21.05 5.74 -3.96
C ILE A 164 20.45 7.12 -4.08
N HIS A 165 20.66 7.78 -5.23
CA HIS A 165 19.95 9.02 -5.48
C HIS A 165 18.44 8.75 -5.63
N PRO A 166 17.57 9.46 -4.89
CA PRO A 166 16.14 9.18 -4.87
C PRO A 166 15.50 9.14 -6.25
N ASP A 167 15.84 10.08 -7.13
CA ASP A 167 15.25 10.20 -8.46
C ASP A 167 15.62 9.05 -9.40
N ASP A 168 16.73 8.33 -9.17
CA ASP A 168 17.19 7.25 -10.03
C ASP A 168 16.57 5.89 -9.68
N PHE A 169 15.82 5.80 -8.57
CA PHE A 169 15.29 4.52 -8.12
C PHE A 169 14.00 4.15 -8.84
N SER A 170 13.92 2.91 -9.34
CA SER A 170 12.74 2.41 -10.05
C SER A 170 11.51 2.34 -9.14
N VAL A 171 10.40 2.90 -9.59
CA VAL A 171 9.10 2.81 -8.90
C VAL A 171 8.62 1.36 -8.84
N ALA A 172 8.70 0.62 -9.96
CA ALA A 172 8.29 -0.79 -10.00
C ALA A 172 9.08 -1.65 -8.99
N ARG A 173 10.40 -1.42 -8.89
CA ARG A 173 11.26 -2.12 -7.93
C ARG A 173 10.93 -1.76 -6.47
N ALA A 174 10.59 -0.51 -6.19
CA ALA A 174 10.15 -0.08 -4.87
C ALA A 174 8.85 -0.78 -4.46
N VAL A 175 7.86 -0.83 -5.37
CA VAL A 175 6.59 -1.50 -5.13
C VAL A 175 6.77 -3.00 -4.99
N HIS A 176 7.64 -3.63 -5.81
CA HIS A 176 8.01 -5.04 -5.63
C HIS A 176 8.58 -5.29 -4.22
N ALA A 177 9.55 -4.48 -3.77
CA ALA A 177 10.10 -4.61 -2.42
C ALA A 177 9.02 -4.45 -1.33
N SER A 178 8.12 -3.48 -1.52
CA SER A 178 6.99 -3.24 -0.61
C SER A 178 6.00 -4.41 -0.54
N SER A 179 5.94 -5.24 -1.57
CA SER A 179 4.99 -6.36 -1.71
C SER A 179 5.65 -7.73 -1.50
N ALA A 180 6.94 -7.77 -1.13
CA ALA A 180 7.69 -8.99 -0.90
C ALA A 180 7.37 -9.60 0.47
N ILE A 181 6.18 -10.21 0.60
CA ILE A 181 5.69 -10.84 1.83
C ILE A 181 6.66 -11.97 2.23
N PRO A 182 7.26 -11.93 3.44
CA PRO A 182 8.17 -12.98 3.89
C PRO A 182 7.52 -14.37 3.84
N PHE A 183 8.30 -15.38 3.49
CA PHE A 183 7.91 -16.78 3.24
C PHE A 183 7.01 -16.99 2.02
N VAL A 184 6.42 -15.95 1.44
CA VAL A 184 5.62 -16.04 0.20
C VAL A 184 6.48 -15.64 -0.99
N PHE A 185 7.11 -14.47 -0.95
CA PHE A 185 7.96 -13.95 -2.02
C PHE A 185 9.42 -13.85 -1.60
N GLU A 186 10.33 -13.95 -2.59
CA GLU A 186 11.74 -13.70 -2.37
C GLU A 186 11.99 -12.24 -1.97
N PRO A 187 12.85 -11.98 -0.97
CA PRO A 187 13.20 -10.61 -0.57
C PRO A 187 13.93 -9.87 -1.68
N VAL A 188 13.74 -8.56 -1.75
CA VAL A 188 14.46 -7.70 -2.69
C VAL A 188 15.80 -7.26 -2.10
N ARG A 189 16.90 -7.51 -2.84
CA ARG A 189 18.24 -7.11 -2.42
C ARG A 189 18.56 -5.70 -2.95
N VAL A 190 18.88 -4.78 -2.04
CA VAL A 190 19.22 -3.38 -2.38
C VAL A 190 20.51 -2.99 -1.69
N ARG A 191 21.59 -2.78 -2.47
CA ARG A 191 22.91 -2.38 -1.94
C ARG A 191 23.39 -3.21 -0.74
N GLY A 192 23.15 -4.53 -0.77
CA GLY A 192 23.51 -5.46 0.31
C GLY A 192 22.49 -5.56 1.44
N ALA A 193 21.50 -4.67 1.51
CA ALA A 193 20.38 -4.81 2.42
C ALA A 193 19.31 -5.76 1.88
N THR A 194 18.54 -6.36 2.79
CA THR A 194 17.44 -7.27 2.50
C THR A 194 16.13 -6.58 2.83
N TRP A 195 15.37 -6.23 1.79
CA TRP A 195 14.08 -5.57 1.94
C TRP A 195 12.93 -6.56 1.71
N VAL A 196 11.90 -6.45 2.53
CA VAL A 196 10.66 -7.22 2.47
C VAL A 196 9.46 -6.30 2.57
N ASP A 197 8.26 -6.87 2.52
CA ASP A 197 6.98 -6.16 2.58
C ASP A 197 6.96 -5.06 3.65
N GLY A 198 6.52 -3.88 3.24
CA GLY A 198 6.41 -2.72 4.12
C GLY A 198 5.45 -2.93 5.27
N GLY A 199 4.42 -3.74 5.05
CA GLY A 199 3.41 -4.07 6.05
C GLY A 199 3.97 -4.75 7.30
N LEU A 200 5.16 -5.36 7.22
CA LEU A 200 5.81 -5.93 8.41
C LEU A 200 6.10 -4.88 9.50
N LEU A 201 6.47 -3.66 9.13
CA LEU A 201 6.79 -2.57 10.07
C LEU A 201 5.80 -1.41 10.03
N SER A 202 5.06 -1.22 8.93
CA SER A 202 4.02 -0.20 8.82
C SER A 202 3.05 -0.56 7.69
N ASN A 203 1.97 -1.24 8.03
CA ASN A 203 0.96 -1.66 7.04
C ASN A 203 0.03 -0.51 6.63
N PHE A 204 -0.21 0.43 7.53
CA PHE A 204 -1.04 1.60 7.32
C PHE A 204 -0.32 2.89 7.75
N PRO A 205 0.60 3.44 6.94
CA PRO A 205 1.43 4.59 7.31
C PRO A 205 0.65 5.92 7.24
N VAL A 206 -0.53 6.02 7.84
CA VAL A 206 -1.48 7.14 7.70
C VAL A 206 -0.93 8.49 8.15
N ALA A 207 0.02 8.49 9.08
CA ALA A 207 0.67 9.71 9.60
C ALA A 207 1.88 10.17 8.74
N LEU A 208 2.17 9.50 7.62
CA LEU A 208 3.38 9.75 6.84
C LEU A 208 3.49 11.18 6.33
N PHE A 209 2.36 11.80 5.98
CA PHE A 209 2.30 13.17 5.49
C PHE A 209 1.92 14.20 6.56
N ASP A 210 1.74 13.77 7.81
CA ASP A 210 1.41 14.67 8.90
C ASP A 210 2.59 15.59 9.22
N ARG A 211 2.27 16.84 9.51
CA ARG A 211 3.26 17.86 9.84
C ARG A 211 3.30 18.05 11.34
N THR A 212 4.50 18.12 11.88
CA THR A 212 4.75 18.43 13.30
C THR A 212 5.04 19.91 13.53
N ASP A 213 5.32 20.68 12.45
CA ASP A 213 5.82 22.05 12.47
C ASP A 213 4.79 23.09 11.99
N ALA A 214 3.71 22.67 11.38
CA ALA A 214 2.68 23.56 10.83
C ALA A 214 1.34 22.82 10.65
N GLU A 215 0.25 23.59 10.51
CA GLU A 215 -1.03 23.05 10.08
C GLU A 215 -0.95 22.43 8.68
N PRO A 216 -1.67 21.34 8.42
CA PRO A 216 -1.73 20.72 7.10
C PRO A 216 -2.40 21.66 6.09
N ARG A 217 -1.84 21.78 4.89
CA ARG A 217 -2.43 22.59 3.80
C ARG A 217 -3.77 22.01 3.30
N TRP A 218 -3.91 20.70 3.41
CA TRP A 218 -5.09 19.90 3.09
C TRP A 218 -5.05 18.62 3.94
N PRO A 219 -6.19 17.90 4.09
CA PRO A 219 -6.24 16.69 4.90
C PRO A 219 -5.43 15.54 4.28
N THR A 220 -5.07 14.58 5.11
CA THR A 220 -4.62 13.24 4.68
C THR A 220 -5.78 12.26 4.90
N PHE A 221 -6.19 11.54 3.85
CA PHE A 221 -7.16 10.45 3.95
C PHE A 221 -6.43 9.10 3.96
N GLY A 222 -6.83 8.23 4.87
CA GLY A 222 -6.44 6.85 4.87
C GLY A 222 -7.52 5.96 4.27
N ILE A 223 -7.13 4.92 3.51
CA ILE A 223 -8.04 3.84 3.11
C ILE A 223 -7.53 2.55 3.72
N ARG A 224 -8.38 1.90 4.51
CA ARG A 224 -8.08 0.70 5.27
C ARG A 224 -8.98 -0.47 4.89
N LEU A 225 -8.38 -1.67 4.71
CA LEU A 225 -9.05 -2.91 4.29
C LEU A 225 -9.53 -3.78 5.45
N SER A 226 -9.51 -3.26 6.64
CA SER A 226 -9.99 -3.95 7.83
C SER A 226 -11.21 -3.22 8.40
N ALA A 227 -12.28 -3.97 8.65
CA ALA A 227 -13.34 -3.47 9.52
C ALA A 227 -12.75 -3.18 10.91
N ARG A 228 -13.44 -2.36 11.71
CA ARG A 228 -13.11 -2.19 13.14
C ARG A 228 -12.91 -3.57 13.77
N PRO A 229 -11.91 -3.77 14.62
CA PRO A 229 -11.49 -5.08 15.06
C PRO A 229 -12.64 -5.83 15.76
N GLY A 230 -12.99 -6.99 15.18
CA GLY A 230 -13.70 -8.06 15.85
C GLY A 230 -12.70 -9.13 16.24
N ILE A 231 -13.10 -10.11 17.06
CA ILE A 231 -12.26 -11.26 17.36
C ILE A 231 -12.22 -12.14 16.09
N PRO A 232 -11.07 -12.30 15.41
CA PRO A 232 -11.00 -13.11 14.21
C PRO A 232 -11.23 -14.60 14.56
N PRO A 233 -11.73 -15.40 13.61
CA PRO A 233 -11.92 -16.84 13.82
C PRO A 233 -10.57 -17.52 14.06
N ILE A 234 -10.57 -18.56 14.91
CA ILE A 234 -9.38 -19.38 15.19
C ILE A 234 -8.96 -20.08 13.88
N ARG A 235 -7.71 -19.86 13.47
CA ARG A 235 -7.08 -20.56 12.35
C ARG A 235 -6.02 -21.54 12.90
N PRO A 236 -5.96 -22.80 12.44
CA PRO A 236 -4.94 -23.73 12.88
C PRO A 236 -3.56 -23.31 12.37
N VAL A 237 -2.57 -23.33 13.24
CA VAL A 237 -1.15 -23.08 12.92
C VAL A 237 -0.41 -24.42 12.99
N GLN A 238 0.09 -24.90 11.83
CA GLN A 238 0.73 -26.21 11.72
C GLN A 238 2.06 -26.11 10.96
N GLY A 239 3.14 -26.42 11.65
CA GLY A 239 4.49 -26.41 11.11
C GLY A 239 5.16 -25.02 11.08
N PRO A 240 6.49 -24.98 10.81
CA PRO A 240 7.30 -23.76 11.00
C PRO A 240 6.95 -22.63 10.04
N VAL A 241 6.59 -22.93 8.79
CA VAL A 241 6.20 -21.91 7.80
C VAL A 241 4.87 -21.27 8.17
N SER A 242 3.87 -22.08 8.52
CA SER A 242 2.56 -21.60 9.00
C SER A 242 2.70 -20.76 10.28
N LEU A 243 3.60 -21.15 11.18
CA LEU A 243 3.92 -20.38 12.39
C LEU A 243 4.55 -19.03 12.03
N GLY A 244 5.51 -19.02 11.09
CA GLY A 244 6.16 -17.79 10.62
C GLY A 244 5.16 -16.82 10.00
N ILE A 245 4.30 -17.28 9.11
CA ILE A 245 3.24 -16.48 8.46
C ILE A 245 2.27 -15.95 9.53
N ALA A 246 1.79 -16.80 10.44
CA ALA A 246 0.87 -16.39 11.49
C ALA A 246 1.48 -15.35 12.45
N ALA A 247 2.77 -15.47 12.75
CA ALA A 247 3.50 -14.49 13.56
C ALA A 247 3.56 -13.13 12.85
N ILE A 248 3.85 -13.11 11.55
CA ILE A 248 3.86 -11.89 10.73
C ILE A 248 2.46 -11.26 10.66
N GLU A 249 1.44 -12.05 10.34
CA GLU A 249 0.04 -11.57 10.31
C GLU A 249 -0.37 -10.97 11.66
N THR A 250 0.06 -11.58 12.76
CA THR A 250 -0.20 -11.09 14.12
C THR A 250 0.51 -9.74 14.37
N LEU A 251 1.76 -9.61 13.96
CA LEU A 251 2.53 -8.36 14.10
C LEU A 251 1.89 -7.25 13.27
N VAL A 252 1.61 -7.51 11.99
CA VAL A 252 0.97 -6.55 11.07
C VAL A 252 -0.38 -6.08 11.62
N SER A 253 -1.22 -7.02 12.09
CA SER A 253 -2.56 -6.68 12.61
C SER A 253 -2.51 -5.85 13.90
N ASN A 254 -1.48 -6.02 14.75
CA ASN A 254 -1.40 -5.31 16.02
C ASN A 254 -0.71 -3.94 15.91
N GLN A 255 0.22 -3.76 15.00
CA GLN A 255 0.86 -2.45 14.79
C GLN A 255 -0.15 -1.38 14.39
N ASP A 256 -1.10 -1.73 13.54
CA ASP A 256 -2.12 -0.80 13.06
C ASP A 256 -3.17 -0.46 14.13
N ASN A 257 -3.32 -1.31 15.16
CA ASN A 257 -4.29 -1.07 16.23
C ASN A 257 -3.94 0.16 17.07
N ALA A 258 -2.66 0.49 17.25
CA ALA A 258 -2.23 1.70 17.98
C ALA A 258 -2.73 3.00 17.31
N TYR A 259 -2.89 3.00 15.98
CA TYR A 259 -3.42 4.15 15.24
C TYR A 259 -4.96 4.19 15.18
N ILE A 260 -5.64 3.05 15.39
CA ILE A 260 -7.10 2.98 15.38
C ILE A 260 -7.71 3.55 16.67
N ASP A 261 -6.94 3.57 17.74
CA ASP A 261 -7.38 4.14 19.02
C ASP A 261 -7.33 5.67 19.03
N ASP A 262 -6.65 6.29 18.04
CA ASP A 262 -6.66 7.74 17.86
C ASP A 262 -7.92 8.20 17.11
N PRO A 263 -8.82 8.98 17.78
CA PRO A 263 -10.05 9.45 17.17
C PRO A 263 -9.84 10.28 15.90
N CYS A 264 -8.73 11.03 15.82
CA CYS A 264 -8.42 11.88 14.68
C CYS A 264 -8.00 11.05 13.45
N THR A 265 -7.27 9.98 13.66
CA THR A 265 -6.97 9.01 12.61
C THR A 265 -8.23 8.30 12.12
N VAL A 266 -9.12 7.88 13.02
CA VAL A 266 -10.41 7.25 12.63
C VAL A 266 -11.26 8.18 11.78
N ARG A 267 -11.34 9.46 12.13
CA ARG A 267 -12.17 10.45 11.40
C ARG A 267 -11.72 10.67 9.96
N ARG A 268 -10.45 10.52 9.66
CA ARG A 268 -9.87 10.69 8.31
C ARG A 268 -9.63 9.37 7.58
N THR A 269 -10.15 8.25 8.10
CA THR A 269 -9.96 6.92 7.52
C THR A 269 -11.22 6.34 6.94
N ILE A 270 -11.14 5.87 5.70
CA ILE A 270 -12.17 5.10 5.00
C ILE A 270 -11.96 3.63 5.31
N PHE A 271 -12.90 2.99 6.00
CA PHE A 271 -12.85 1.58 6.35
C PHE A 271 -13.62 0.74 5.33
N VAL A 272 -12.91 -0.09 4.59
CA VAL A 272 -13.46 -0.99 3.58
C VAL A 272 -13.59 -2.41 4.16
N PRO A 273 -14.80 -2.97 4.30
CA PRO A 273 -14.97 -4.33 4.79
C PRO A 273 -14.39 -5.36 3.82
N ALA A 274 -13.35 -6.09 4.24
CA ALA A 274 -12.65 -7.08 3.42
C ALA A 274 -12.24 -8.35 4.19
N HIS A 275 -12.88 -8.63 5.33
CA HIS A 275 -12.49 -9.70 6.26
C HIS A 275 -12.82 -11.10 5.76
N ASP A 276 -13.70 -11.25 4.78
CA ASP A 276 -14.15 -12.49 4.17
C ASP A 276 -13.19 -13.03 3.09
N VAL A 277 -12.20 -12.23 2.68
CA VAL A 277 -11.18 -12.62 1.70
C VAL A 277 -9.81 -12.65 2.37
N SER A 278 -9.03 -13.73 2.17
CA SER A 278 -7.65 -13.79 2.65
C SER A 278 -6.74 -12.89 1.79
N PRO A 279 -5.80 -12.14 2.37
CA PRO A 279 -4.88 -11.28 1.60
C PRO A 279 -3.95 -12.06 0.66
N ILE A 280 -3.74 -13.35 0.91
CA ILE A 280 -2.87 -14.23 0.12
C ILE A 280 -3.65 -15.26 -0.73
N ASP A 281 -4.96 -15.06 -0.90
CA ASP A 281 -5.80 -15.91 -1.76
C ASP A 281 -5.74 -15.39 -3.21
N PHE A 282 -4.70 -15.80 -3.94
CA PHE A 282 -4.49 -15.38 -5.32
C PHE A 282 -5.47 -16.03 -6.32
N ASP A 283 -6.28 -16.98 -5.89
CA ASP A 283 -7.35 -17.60 -6.70
C ASP A 283 -8.70 -16.84 -6.59
N ILE A 284 -8.65 -15.61 -6.07
CA ILE A 284 -9.83 -14.75 -5.92
C ILE A 284 -10.61 -14.61 -7.22
N THR A 285 -11.94 -14.90 -7.19
CA THR A 285 -12.79 -14.87 -8.37
C THR A 285 -13.09 -13.44 -8.85
N ALA A 286 -13.56 -13.32 -10.10
CA ALA A 286 -13.96 -12.01 -10.66
C ALA A 286 -15.11 -11.39 -9.85
N GLU A 287 -16.06 -12.22 -9.38
CA GLU A 287 -17.20 -11.78 -8.56
C GLU A 287 -16.75 -11.27 -7.20
N GLN A 288 -15.80 -11.94 -6.57
CA GLN A 288 -15.23 -11.50 -5.29
C GLN A 288 -14.47 -10.18 -5.45
N ARG A 289 -13.70 -10.02 -6.54
CA ARG A 289 -13.01 -8.77 -6.86
C ARG A 289 -14.00 -7.62 -7.05
N GLU A 290 -15.06 -7.85 -7.83
CA GLU A 290 -16.08 -6.83 -8.05
C GLU A 290 -16.82 -6.49 -6.74
N ALA A 291 -17.15 -7.47 -5.90
CA ALA A 291 -17.76 -7.23 -4.60
C ALA A 291 -16.86 -6.38 -3.67
N LEU A 292 -15.54 -6.64 -3.65
CA LEU A 292 -14.60 -5.83 -2.89
C LEU A 292 -14.50 -4.39 -3.44
N TYR A 293 -14.45 -4.23 -4.77
CA TYR A 293 -14.47 -2.92 -5.40
C TYR A 293 -15.72 -2.12 -4.99
N GLN A 294 -16.90 -2.73 -5.09
CA GLN A 294 -18.17 -2.08 -4.73
C GLN A 294 -18.24 -1.70 -3.23
N ARG A 295 -17.71 -2.54 -2.35
CA ARG A 295 -17.59 -2.21 -0.92
C ARG A 295 -16.68 -1.00 -0.69
N GLY A 296 -15.56 -0.94 -1.41
CA GLY A 296 -14.66 0.21 -1.36
C GLY A 296 -15.34 1.49 -1.83
N PHE A 297 -16.02 1.43 -2.96
CA PHE A 297 -16.74 2.57 -3.53
C PHE A 297 -17.84 3.10 -2.59
N GLN A 298 -18.65 2.19 -2.03
CA GLN A 298 -19.69 2.54 -1.06
C GLN A 298 -19.09 3.10 0.25
N ALA A 299 -17.97 2.56 0.71
CA ALA A 299 -17.28 3.08 1.89
C ALA A 299 -16.77 4.50 1.66
N GLY A 300 -16.20 4.79 0.48
CA GLY A 300 -15.79 6.13 0.07
C GLY A 300 -16.95 7.11 0.03
N GLN A 301 -18.06 6.73 -0.60
CA GLN A 301 -19.28 7.55 -0.64
C GLN A 301 -19.83 7.85 0.77
N LYS A 302 -19.91 6.83 1.62
CA LYS A 302 -20.37 6.98 3.01
C LYS A 302 -19.46 7.89 3.83
N PHE A 303 -18.14 7.78 3.63
CA PHE A 303 -17.18 8.66 4.27
C PHE A 303 -17.39 10.10 3.85
N LEU A 304 -17.48 10.38 2.55
CA LEU A 304 -17.68 11.71 2.00
C LEU A 304 -18.99 12.37 2.47
N ALA A 305 -20.06 11.59 2.61
CA ALA A 305 -21.34 12.09 3.13
C ALA A 305 -21.27 12.63 4.57
N ASN A 306 -20.24 12.22 5.34
CA ASN A 306 -20.03 12.61 6.73
C ASN A 306 -18.75 13.44 6.94
N TRP A 307 -17.99 13.72 5.89
CA TRP A 307 -16.74 14.44 5.98
C TRP A 307 -16.94 15.95 5.96
N ASN A 308 -16.38 16.62 6.97
CA ASN A 308 -16.29 18.08 7.03
C ASN A 308 -14.87 18.47 7.48
N TYR A 309 -14.15 19.18 6.63
CA TYR A 309 -12.75 19.55 6.91
C TYR A 309 -12.65 20.59 8.04
N ALA A 310 -13.60 21.53 8.13
CA ALA A 310 -13.59 22.54 9.20
C ALA A 310 -13.82 21.89 10.57
N ASP A 311 -14.75 20.93 10.66
CA ASP A 311 -14.99 20.19 11.90
C ASP A 311 -13.79 19.30 12.26
N TYR A 312 -13.12 18.71 11.24
CA TYR A 312 -11.91 17.96 11.47
C TYR A 312 -10.77 18.84 12.02
N LEU A 313 -10.56 20.04 11.44
CA LEU A 313 -9.53 20.96 11.93
C LEU A 313 -9.83 21.47 13.34
N ALA A 314 -11.09 21.72 13.67
CA ALA A 314 -11.48 22.17 15.02
C ALA A 314 -11.11 21.17 16.10
N ASP A 315 -11.27 19.86 15.82
CA ASP A 315 -11.04 18.81 16.80
C ASP A 315 -9.63 18.18 16.71
N CYS A 316 -9.00 18.23 15.50
CA CYS A 316 -7.80 17.49 15.17
C CYS A 316 -6.71 18.33 14.49
N GLY A 317 -6.92 19.63 14.30
CA GLY A 317 -6.06 20.50 13.46
C GLY A 317 -4.75 21.00 14.12
N GLY A 318 -4.41 20.51 15.31
CA GLY A 318 -3.11 20.80 15.94
C GLY A 318 -1.94 20.10 15.24
N PRO A 319 -0.69 20.53 15.47
CA PRO A 319 0.47 19.79 15.00
C PRO A 319 0.42 18.37 15.59
N PHE A 320 0.68 17.38 14.72
CA PHE A 320 0.66 15.97 15.13
C PHE A 320 1.65 15.71 16.27
N THR A 321 1.15 15.29 17.42
CA THR A 321 1.98 14.85 18.53
C THR A 321 1.92 13.32 18.56
N PRO A 322 3.03 12.59 18.26
CA PRO A 322 3.04 11.15 18.38
C PRO A 322 2.72 10.76 19.82
N SER A 323 1.69 9.95 20.02
CA SER A 323 1.51 9.25 21.30
C SER A 323 2.66 8.25 21.47
N LEU A 324 3.41 8.37 22.55
CA LEU A 324 4.51 7.47 22.94
C LEU A 324 3.98 6.07 23.26
#